data_aa34f9b51b357860cbc1e606bf52fbec
#
_entry.id   aa34f9b51b357860cbc1e606bf52fbec
#
_cell.length_a   1.000
_cell.length_b   1.000
_cell.length_c   1.000
_cell.angle_alpha   90.00
_cell.angle_beta   90.00
_cell.angle_gamma   90.00
#
_symmetry.space_group_name_H-M   'P 1'
#
loop_
_entity.id
_entity.type
_entity.pdbx_description
1 polymer ?
#
loop_
_entity_poly.entity_id
_entity_poly.type
_entity_poly.pdbx_seq_one_letter_code
_entity_poly.pdbx_strand_id
1 'polypeptide(L)'
;MLAFSRIIMKKIYSIILFSLILPGCLNYYQETTIKTDGSGEMFVHYWMKVVTIQDSLLVNQFNIFNPDSIRKEFSSEFNKVENVEVYNDGNDSTIHAKVELTFQSIDSLNNTKAFREANFSLRDGAAGQKIFSQFIAPTATGFGFDASLFTITYIYYLPGEIITYNAMEKSSNKLTWRYKLSEIGMGKTLTATYRPFKLKETPVWIYVLALIVLSVVIVFLFRKNKT
;
A
#
# COMPACT_ATOMS: atom_id res chain seq x y z
N MET A 1 44.43 38.08 -19.71
CA MET A 1 43.40 37.23 -20.30
C MET A 1 43.38 35.78 -19.80
N LEU A 2 44.50 35.14 -19.47
CA LEU A 2 44.61 33.76 -19.00
C LEU A 2 44.09 33.50 -17.55
N ALA A 3 44.14 34.51 -16.67
CA ALA A 3 43.65 34.35 -15.29
C ALA A 3 42.11 34.28 -15.18
N PHE A 4 41.39 35.01 -16.03
CA PHE A 4 39.92 35.02 -16.06
C PHE A 4 39.32 33.70 -16.55
N SER A 5 40.00 33.05 -17.49
CA SER A 5 39.59 31.70 -18.00
C SER A 5 39.71 30.60 -16.93
N ARG A 6 40.76 30.65 -16.08
CA ARG A 6 40.94 29.66 -14.98
C ARG A 6 39.90 29.78 -13.87
N ILE A 7 39.41 30.98 -13.57
CA ILE A 7 38.38 31.19 -12.56
C ILE A 7 37.02 30.70 -13.07
N ILE A 8 36.70 30.93 -14.34
CA ILE A 8 35.47 30.44 -14.98
C ILE A 8 35.49 28.90 -15.06
N MET A 9 36.59 28.28 -15.49
CA MET A 9 36.69 26.81 -15.51
C MET A 9 36.57 26.19 -14.11
N LYS A 10 37.18 26.76 -13.06
CA LYS A 10 37.01 26.25 -11.67
C LYS A 10 35.58 26.34 -11.19
N LYS A 11 34.82 27.42 -11.53
CA LYS A 11 33.38 27.53 -11.21
C LYS A 11 32.54 26.54 -12.00
N ILE A 12 32.85 26.30 -13.25
CA ILE A 12 32.14 25.32 -14.10
C ILE A 12 32.40 23.89 -13.56
N TYR A 13 33.64 23.55 -13.20
CA TYR A 13 33.99 22.26 -12.57
C TYR A 13 33.28 22.08 -11.22
N SER A 14 33.17 23.14 -10.42
CA SER A 14 32.44 23.11 -9.14
C SER A 14 30.94 22.92 -9.32
N ILE A 15 30.35 23.51 -10.36
CA ILE A 15 28.93 23.34 -10.68
C ILE A 15 28.67 21.94 -11.24
N ILE A 16 29.54 21.42 -12.11
CA ILE A 16 29.44 20.04 -12.64
C ILE A 16 29.65 19.00 -11.54
N LEU A 17 30.60 19.23 -10.62
CA LEU A 17 30.80 18.33 -9.48
C LEU A 17 29.63 18.35 -8.49
N PHE A 18 28.94 19.48 -8.36
CA PHE A 18 27.76 19.63 -7.50
C PHE A 18 26.52 18.96 -8.09
N SER A 19 26.44 18.78 -9.42
CA SER A 19 25.32 18.11 -10.08
C SER A 19 25.37 16.57 -10.03
N LEU A 20 26.49 16.00 -9.56
CA LEU A 20 26.72 14.54 -9.48
C LEU A 20 26.32 13.90 -8.14
N ILE A 21 25.76 14.67 -7.19
CA ILE A 21 25.49 14.18 -5.84
C ILE A 21 24.02 14.40 -5.47
N LEU A 22 23.10 13.74 -6.16
CA LEU A 22 21.72 13.62 -5.67
C LEU A 22 21.08 12.27 -6.07
N PRO A 23 21.28 11.21 -5.32
CA PRO A 23 20.34 10.10 -5.34
C PRO A 23 19.64 9.95 -3.99
N GLY A 24 18.74 10.85 -3.67
CA GLY A 24 17.70 10.55 -2.68
C GLY A 24 16.64 9.69 -3.38
N CYS A 25 16.71 8.36 -3.29
CA CYS A 25 15.70 7.48 -3.85
C CYS A 25 14.63 7.22 -2.80
N LEU A 26 13.42 7.79 -2.96
CA LEU A 26 12.25 7.36 -2.20
C LEU A 26 11.63 6.16 -2.91
N ASN A 27 11.60 5.02 -2.27
CA ASN A 27 10.86 3.86 -2.73
C ASN A 27 9.56 3.73 -1.95
N TYR A 28 8.52 3.28 -2.60
CA TYR A 28 7.22 3.03 -2.01
C TYR A 28 6.74 1.63 -2.38
N TYR A 29 6.33 0.88 -1.37
CA TYR A 29 5.77 -0.44 -1.50
C TYR A 29 4.47 -0.51 -0.71
N GLN A 30 3.40 -0.95 -1.35
CA GLN A 30 2.10 -1.17 -0.73
C GLN A 30 1.64 -2.58 -1.05
N GLU A 31 1.26 -3.33 -0.03
CA GLU A 31 0.64 -4.63 -0.15
C GLU A 31 -0.72 -4.61 0.54
N THR A 32 -1.76 -5.00 -0.17
CA THR A 32 -3.14 -4.89 0.31
C THR A 32 -3.87 -6.20 0.07
N THR A 33 -4.46 -6.75 1.12
CA THR A 33 -5.37 -7.89 1.05
C THR A 33 -6.79 -7.41 1.26
N ILE A 34 -7.64 -7.59 0.26
CA ILE A 34 -9.07 -7.28 0.32
C ILE A 34 -9.82 -8.57 0.62
N LYS A 35 -10.75 -8.52 1.60
CA LYS A 35 -11.66 -9.62 1.95
C LYS A 35 -12.95 -9.55 1.11
N THR A 36 -13.75 -10.59 1.14
CA THR A 36 -15.00 -10.68 0.34
C THR A 36 -16.04 -9.63 0.70
N ASP A 37 -16.02 -9.12 1.92
CA ASP A 37 -16.88 -8.05 2.44
C ASP A 37 -16.36 -6.64 2.13
N GLY A 38 -15.18 -6.52 1.50
CA GLY A 38 -14.53 -5.25 1.17
C GLY A 38 -13.62 -4.71 2.26
N SER A 39 -13.60 -5.30 3.46
CA SER A 39 -12.62 -5.02 4.50
C SER A 39 -11.24 -5.58 4.14
N GLY A 40 -10.23 -5.27 4.91
CA GLY A 40 -8.92 -5.84 4.65
C GLY A 40 -7.80 -5.31 5.50
N GLU A 41 -6.60 -5.63 5.04
CA GLU A 41 -5.33 -5.28 5.68
C GLU A 41 -4.41 -4.66 4.64
N MET A 42 -3.64 -3.69 5.07
CA MET A 42 -2.66 -3.01 4.22
C MET A 42 -1.34 -2.87 4.95
N PHE A 43 -0.29 -3.22 4.26
CA PHE A 43 1.09 -2.95 4.64
C PHE A 43 1.67 -1.91 3.70
N VAL A 44 2.23 -0.84 4.25
CA VAL A 44 2.92 0.21 3.51
C VAL A 44 4.35 0.27 4.01
N HIS A 45 5.30 0.27 3.10
CA HIS A 45 6.72 0.42 3.39
C HIS A 45 7.31 1.45 2.44
N TYR A 46 7.85 2.51 2.96
CA TYR A 46 8.58 3.48 2.18
C TYR A 46 9.93 3.78 2.82
N TRP A 47 10.91 4.05 1.97
CA TRP A 47 12.26 4.33 2.43
C TRP A 47 12.98 5.24 1.46
N MET A 48 13.92 5.99 1.99
CA MET A 48 14.78 6.85 1.19
C MET A 48 16.21 6.81 1.69
N LYS A 49 17.14 7.09 0.78
CA LYS A 49 18.54 7.24 1.10
C LYS A 49 18.80 8.63 1.68
N VAL A 50 19.51 8.69 2.81
CA VAL A 50 19.86 9.93 3.50
C VAL A 50 21.38 10.04 3.51
N VAL A 51 21.93 10.71 2.51
CA VAL A 51 23.40 10.83 2.35
C VAL A 51 23.86 12.25 2.59
N THR A 52 23.02 13.24 2.28
CA THR A 52 23.37 14.64 2.36
C THR A 52 22.69 15.33 3.55
N ILE A 53 23.26 16.48 3.97
CA ILE A 53 22.61 17.35 4.97
C ILE A 53 21.24 17.80 4.47
N GLN A 54 21.09 17.98 3.14
CA GLN A 54 19.85 18.37 2.51
C GLN A 54 18.76 17.30 2.65
N ASP A 55 19.11 16.01 2.48
CA ASP A 55 18.19 14.89 2.71
C ASP A 55 17.71 14.85 4.17
N SER A 56 18.65 15.03 5.11
CA SER A 56 18.32 15.08 6.55
C SER A 56 17.40 16.25 6.90
N LEU A 57 17.59 17.42 6.29
CA LEU A 57 16.70 18.57 6.48
C LEU A 57 15.29 18.31 5.93
N LEU A 58 15.18 17.69 4.76
CA LEU A 58 13.89 17.29 4.18
C LEU A 58 13.14 16.31 5.08
N VAL A 59 13.82 15.25 5.54
CA VAL A 59 13.25 14.27 6.47
C VAL A 59 12.67 14.94 7.72
N ASN A 60 13.46 15.84 8.32
CA ASN A 60 13.07 16.54 9.55
C ASN A 60 11.97 17.58 9.30
N GLN A 61 12.03 18.34 8.21
CA GLN A 61 11.08 19.42 7.92
C GLN A 61 9.68 18.89 7.60
N PHE A 62 9.59 17.78 6.86
CA PHE A 62 8.31 17.21 6.47
C PHE A 62 7.78 16.16 7.45
N ASN A 63 8.56 15.77 8.46
CA ASN A 63 8.19 14.75 9.46
C ASN A 63 7.69 13.42 8.86
N ILE A 64 8.09 13.09 7.63
CA ILE A 64 7.60 11.91 6.89
C ILE A 64 8.06 10.58 7.50
N PHE A 65 9.10 10.62 8.35
CA PHE A 65 9.58 9.47 9.11
C PHE A 65 9.38 9.64 10.63
N ASN A 66 8.48 10.53 11.05
CA ASN A 66 8.10 10.64 12.46
C ASN A 66 6.95 9.67 12.77
N PRO A 67 7.10 8.71 13.71
CA PRO A 67 6.08 7.69 13.97
C PRO A 67 4.70 8.25 14.34
N ASP A 68 4.67 9.33 15.13
CA ASP A 68 3.41 9.95 15.56
C ASP A 68 2.71 10.65 14.39
N SER A 69 3.47 11.33 13.53
CA SER A 69 2.96 11.94 12.32
C SER A 69 2.41 10.88 11.36
N ILE A 70 3.15 9.81 11.15
CA ILE A 70 2.74 8.66 10.31
C ILE A 70 1.43 8.08 10.85
N ARG A 71 1.36 7.77 12.15
CA ARG A 71 0.15 7.22 12.77
C ARG A 71 -1.04 8.14 12.55
N LYS A 72 -0.88 9.45 12.70
CA LYS A 72 -1.93 10.45 12.47
C LYS A 72 -2.37 10.53 10.99
N GLU A 73 -1.43 10.46 10.04
CA GLU A 73 -1.72 10.50 8.60
C GLU A 73 -2.48 9.26 8.13
N PHE A 74 -2.14 8.09 8.68
CA PHE A 74 -2.70 6.80 8.28
C PHE A 74 -3.91 6.36 9.10
N SER A 75 -4.33 7.11 10.13
CA SER A 75 -5.50 6.78 10.95
C SER A 75 -6.75 7.55 10.49
N SER A 76 -7.91 6.90 10.62
CA SER A 76 -9.24 7.51 10.48
C SER A 76 -10.26 6.74 11.35
N GLU A 77 -11.52 7.14 11.36
CA GLU A 77 -12.59 6.41 12.06
C GLU A 77 -12.92 5.04 11.42
N PHE A 78 -12.53 4.82 10.14
CA PHE A 78 -12.83 3.61 9.37
C PHE A 78 -11.65 2.66 9.24
N ASN A 79 -10.46 3.04 9.70
CA ASN A 79 -9.28 2.21 9.67
C ASN A 79 -8.46 2.38 10.95
N LYS A 80 -7.74 1.31 11.32
CA LYS A 80 -6.90 1.27 12.51
C LYS A 80 -5.47 1.00 12.10
N VAL A 81 -4.54 1.86 12.55
CA VAL A 81 -3.11 1.61 12.43
C VAL A 81 -2.70 0.66 13.56
N GLU A 82 -2.31 -0.54 13.19
CA GLU A 82 -1.88 -1.58 14.12
C GLU A 82 -0.43 -1.36 14.55
N ASN A 83 0.45 -1.10 13.59
CA ASN A 83 1.88 -0.92 13.84
C ASN A 83 2.47 0.22 13.01
N VAL A 84 3.44 0.93 13.58
CA VAL A 84 4.31 1.88 12.88
C VAL A 84 5.73 1.63 13.36
N GLU A 85 6.61 1.27 12.45
CA GLU A 85 8.03 1.07 12.69
C GLU A 85 8.84 2.05 11.85
N VAL A 86 9.73 2.81 12.48
CA VAL A 86 10.69 3.69 11.78
C VAL A 86 12.10 3.33 12.25
N TYR A 87 12.99 3.09 11.30
CA TYR A 87 14.38 2.73 11.60
C TYR A 87 15.35 3.23 10.54
N ASN A 88 16.61 3.39 10.94
CA ASN A 88 17.70 3.69 10.04
C ASN A 88 18.47 2.40 9.75
N ASP A 89 18.77 2.13 8.48
CA ASP A 89 19.74 1.11 8.08
C ASP A 89 21.10 1.76 7.83
N GLY A 90 22.03 1.49 8.72
CA GLY A 90 23.39 2.04 8.63
C GLY A 90 24.24 1.45 7.51
N ASN A 91 23.83 0.29 6.94
CA ASN A 91 24.61 -0.38 5.90
C ASN A 91 24.50 0.34 4.55
N ASP A 92 23.34 0.90 4.25
CA ASP A 92 23.07 1.57 2.98
C ASP A 92 22.67 3.05 3.13
N SER A 93 22.69 3.56 4.36
CA SER A 93 22.32 4.93 4.71
C SER A 93 20.86 5.26 4.34
N THR A 94 19.95 4.34 4.56
CA THR A 94 18.51 4.53 4.32
C THR A 94 17.75 4.72 5.63
N ILE A 95 16.66 5.50 5.55
CA ILE A 95 15.64 5.58 6.58
C ILE A 95 14.36 4.92 6.05
N HIS A 96 13.75 4.11 6.87
CA HIS A 96 12.58 3.29 6.55
C HIS A 96 11.41 3.63 7.44
N ALA A 97 10.20 3.58 6.87
CA ALA A 97 8.96 3.58 7.61
C ALA A 97 8.07 2.43 7.13
N LYS A 98 7.58 1.64 8.07
CA LYS A 98 6.61 0.56 7.84
C LYS A 98 5.33 0.86 8.60
N VAL A 99 4.21 0.66 7.95
CA VAL A 99 2.88 0.88 8.51
C VAL A 99 2.02 -0.33 8.23
N GLU A 100 1.42 -0.88 9.27
CA GLU A 100 0.41 -1.93 9.16
C GLU A 100 -0.92 -1.37 9.61
N LEU A 101 -1.95 -1.53 8.82
CA LEU A 101 -3.28 -1.07 9.14
C LEU A 101 -4.35 -2.05 8.68
N THR A 102 -5.48 -2.02 9.38
CA THR A 102 -6.72 -2.70 9.01
C THR A 102 -7.78 -1.67 8.63
N PHE A 103 -8.66 -2.00 7.68
CA PHE A 103 -9.74 -1.12 7.23
C PHE A 103 -11.06 -1.87 7.12
N GLN A 104 -12.17 -1.15 7.34
CA GLN A 104 -13.52 -1.72 7.28
C GLN A 104 -14.01 -1.88 5.84
N SER A 105 -13.58 -1.00 4.93
CA SER A 105 -13.89 -1.03 3.51
C SER A 105 -12.76 -0.35 2.76
N ILE A 106 -12.40 -0.86 1.58
CA ILE A 106 -11.35 -0.23 0.75
C ILE A 106 -11.73 1.22 0.36
N ASP A 107 -13.01 1.48 0.10
CA ASP A 107 -13.49 2.82 -0.25
C ASP A 107 -13.34 3.81 0.92
N SER A 108 -13.43 3.32 2.16
CA SER A 108 -13.31 4.15 3.36
C SER A 108 -11.90 4.72 3.56
N LEU A 109 -10.89 4.12 2.94
CA LEU A 109 -9.52 4.64 2.96
C LEU A 109 -9.41 6.04 2.32
N ASN A 110 -10.34 6.43 1.45
CA ASN A 110 -10.39 7.78 0.88
C ASN A 110 -10.62 8.88 1.95
N ASN A 111 -11.13 8.51 3.12
CA ASN A 111 -11.29 9.43 4.27
C ASN A 111 -10.00 9.55 5.10
N THR A 112 -9.00 8.73 4.81
CA THR A 112 -7.69 8.77 5.48
C THR A 112 -6.81 9.79 4.79
N LYS A 113 -6.10 10.61 5.57
CA LYS A 113 -5.32 11.72 5.04
C LYS A 113 -4.23 11.25 4.06
N ALA A 114 -3.56 10.15 4.38
CA ALA A 114 -2.53 9.55 3.53
C ALA A 114 -3.05 9.06 2.16
N PHE A 115 -4.36 8.79 2.04
CA PHE A 115 -4.95 8.19 0.84
C PHE A 115 -6.02 9.07 0.17
N ARG A 116 -6.15 10.32 0.58
CA ARG A 116 -7.22 11.22 0.11
C ARG A 116 -7.32 11.33 -1.41
N GLU A 117 -6.21 11.26 -2.12
CA GLU A 117 -6.15 11.38 -3.57
C GLU A 117 -6.15 10.03 -4.29
N ALA A 118 -6.18 8.92 -3.53
CA ALA A 118 -6.07 7.58 -4.10
C ALA A 118 -7.36 7.09 -4.80
N ASN A 119 -8.50 7.73 -4.54
CA ASN A 119 -9.79 7.41 -5.16
C ASN A 119 -10.06 5.89 -5.23
N PHE A 120 -9.86 5.21 -4.10
CA PHE A 120 -10.19 3.79 -3.99
C PHE A 120 -11.66 3.56 -4.31
N SER A 121 -11.96 2.53 -5.07
CA SER A 121 -13.34 2.14 -5.37
C SER A 121 -13.45 0.62 -5.51
N LEU A 122 -14.45 0.06 -4.86
CA LEU A 122 -14.87 -1.32 -5.02
C LEU A 122 -16.37 -1.37 -5.30
N ARG A 123 -16.76 -1.58 -6.55
CA ARG A 123 -18.14 -1.54 -7.01
C ARG A 123 -18.57 -2.83 -7.67
N ASP A 124 -19.87 -3.04 -7.74
CA ASP A 124 -20.46 -4.14 -8.50
C ASP A 124 -20.26 -3.91 -10.01
N GLY A 125 -19.84 -4.98 -10.70
CA GLY A 125 -19.72 -5.05 -12.14
C GLY A 125 -20.87 -5.82 -12.78
N ALA A 126 -20.58 -6.54 -13.87
CA ALA A 126 -21.53 -7.49 -14.44
C ALA A 126 -21.90 -8.58 -13.42
N ALA A 127 -22.96 -9.35 -13.69
CA ALA A 127 -23.52 -10.32 -12.74
C ALA A 127 -22.48 -11.15 -11.98
N GLY A 128 -22.40 -10.92 -10.67
CA GLY A 128 -21.49 -11.61 -9.76
C GLY A 128 -20.02 -11.18 -9.85
N GLN A 129 -19.72 -10.05 -10.48
CA GLN A 129 -18.36 -9.49 -10.55
C GLN A 129 -18.23 -8.26 -9.66
N LYS A 130 -16.98 -7.97 -9.24
CA LYS A 130 -16.57 -6.74 -8.58
C LYS A 130 -15.51 -6.06 -9.41
N ILE A 131 -15.52 -4.73 -9.43
CA ILE A 131 -14.54 -3.89 -10.10
C ILE A 131 -13.80 -3.10 -9.02
N PHE A 132 -12.51 -3.36 -8.91
CA PHE A 132 -11.60 -2.60 -8.07
C PHE A 132 -10.90 -1.52 -8.89
N SER A 133 -10.72 -0.35 -8.29
CA SER A 133 -9.85 0.69 -8.84
C SER A 133 -9.17 1.51 -7.74
N GLN A 134 -7.96 1.99 -8.05
CA GLN A 134 -7.21 2.97 -7.27
C GLN A 134 -6.52 3.93 -8.23
N PHE A 135 -6.54 5.21 -7.91
CA PHE A 135 -5.80 6.23 -8.64
C PHE A 135 -4.46 6.51 -7.95
N ILE A 136 -3.42 6.59 -8.74
CA ILE A 136 -2.09 7.07 -8.32
C ILE A 136 -2.00 8.51 -8.79
N ALA A 137 -2.06 9.45 -7.85
CA ALA A 137 -2.00 10.87 -8.16
C ALA A 137 -0.64 11.27 -8.76
N PRO A 138 -0.61 12.31 -9.62
CA PRO A 138 0.63 12.92 -10.07
C PRO A 138 1.43 13.42 -8.86
N THR A 139 2.68 13.04 -8.76
CA THR A 139 3.55 13.57 -7.71
C THR A 139 4.31 14.77 -8.26
N ALA A 140 4.24 15.90 -7.56
CA ALA A 140 4.98 17.08 -7.93
C ALA A 140 6.50 16.82 -7.79
N THR A 141 7.18 16.72 -8.91
CA THR A 141 8.65 16.50 -8.98
C THR A 141 9.43 17.82 -8.97
N GLY A 142 8.79 18.93 -8.58
CA GLY A 142 9.28 20.31 -8.72
C GLY A 142 10.48 20.70 -7.86
N PHE A 143 11.03 19.83 -7.03
CA PHE A 143 12.12 20.14 -6.11
C PHE A 143 13.50 19.62 -6.55
N GLY A 144 13.71 19.36 -7.85
CA GLY A 144 14.99 18.89 -8.36
C GLY A 144 15.27 17.40 -8.12
N PHE A 145 14.27 16.61 -7.73
CA PHE A 145 14.40 15.17 -7.62
C PHE A 145 14.30 14.49 -8.99
N ASP A 146 15.21 13.54 -9.24
CA ASP A 146 15.11 12.68 -10.42
C ASP A 146 14.03 11.60 -10.19
N ALA A 147 12.84 11.83 -10.73
CA ALA A 147 11.71 10.94 -10.62
C ALA A 147 11.96 9.52 -11.19
N SER A 148 12.99 9.34 -12.02
CA SER A 148 13.36 8.02 -12.55
C SER A 148 14.00 7.09 -11.53
N LEU A 149 14.52 7.64 -10.45
CA LEU A 149 15.15 6.89 -9.36
C LEU A 149 14.13 6.32 -8.36
N PHE A 150 12.90 6.82 -8.38
CA PHE A 150 11.85 6.39 -7.46
C PHE A 150 11.06 5.23 -8.04
N THR A 151 10.88 4.20 -7.25
CA THR A 151 10.05 3.06 -7.62
C THR A 151 8.84 2.97 -6.71
N ILE A 152 7.66 2.82 -7.31
CA ILE A 152 6.40 2.62 -6.62
C ILE A 152 5.88 1.24 -6.99
N THR A 153 5.63 0.40 -5.97
CA THR A 153 5.10 -0.95 -6.16
C THR A 153 3.80 -1.09 -5.39
N TYR A 154 2.76 -1.54 -6.08
CA TYR A 154 1.47 -1.91 -5.50
C TYR A 154 1.20 -3.38 -5.72
N ILE A 155 0.83 -4.07 -4.66
CA ILE A 155 0.43 -5.47 -4.68
C ILE A 155 -0.97 -5.57 -4.08
N TYR A 156 -1.86 -6.26 -4.78
CA TYR A 156 -3.21 -6.53 -4.31
C TYR A 156 -3.52 -8.01 -4.36
N TYR A 157 -4.05 -8.53 -3.25
CA TYR A 157 -4.68 -9.84 -3.17
C TYR A 157 -6.19 -9.63 -3.18
N LEU A 158 -6.84 -10.04 -4.27
CA LEU A 158 -8.29 -9.89 -4.44
C LEU A 158 -9.01 -11.20 -4.05
N PRO A 159 -10.18 -11.11 -3.40
CA PRO A 159 -10.88 -12.29 -2.88
C PRO A 159 -11.69 -13.02 -3.97
N GLY A 160 -11.05 -13.37 -5.09
CA GLY A 160 -11.75 -13.99 -6.19
C GLY A 160 -10.88 -14.36 -7.39
N GLU A 161 -11.54 -14.90 -8.42
CA GLU A 161 -10.95 -15.16 -9.72
C GLU A 161 -10.81 -13.86 -10.52
N ILE A 162 -9.59 -13.48 -10.91
CA ILE A 162 -9.31 -12.26 -11.67
C ILE A 162 -9.68 -12.47 -13.13
N ILE A 163 -10.58 -11.64 -13.66
CA ILE A 163 -11.13 -11.69 -15.01
C ILE A 163 -10.36 -10.73 -15.92
N THR A 164 -10.30 -9.45 -15.56
CA THR A 164 -9.57 -8.42 -16.31
C THR A 164 -8.72 -7.59 -15.36
N TYR A 165 -7.63 -7.06 -15.84
CA TYR A 165 -6.70 -6.22 -15.07
C TYR A 165 -5.80 -5.42 -15.99
N ASN A 166 -5.20 -4.36 -15.46
CA ASN A 166 -4.11 -3.63 -16.11
C ASN A 166 -2.78 -3.74 -15.33
N ALA A 167 -2.66 -4.76 -14.47
CA ALA A 167 -1.42 -5.03 -13.74
C ALA A 167 -0.31 -5.54 -14.69
N MET A 168 0.94 -5.32 -14.29
CA MET A 168 2.11 -5.84 -15.02
C MET A 168 2.30 -7.33 -14.80
N GLU A 169 1.95 -7.82 -13.58
CA GLU A 169 2.11 -9.23 -13.22
C GLU A 169 0.83 -9.73 -12.54
N LYS A 170 0.45 -10.97 -12.86
CA LYS A 170 -0.64 -11.71 -12.20
C LYS A 170 -0.15 -13.09 -11.76
N SER A 171 -0.47 -13.46 -10.53
CA SER A 171 -0.26 -14.80 -9.99
C SER A 171 -1.45 -15.20 -9.13
N SER A 172 -2.29 -16.12 -9.61
CA SER A 172 -3.54 -16.51 -8.96
C SER A 172 -4.45 -15.28 -8.72
N ASN A 173 -4.69 -14.92 -7.46
CA ASN A 173 -5.48 -13.75 -7.04
C ASN A 173 -4.62 -12.53 -6.67
N LYS A 174 -3.31 -12.59 -6.91
CA LYS A 174 -2.34 -11.52 -6.68
C LYS A 174 -2.12 -10.74 -7.98
N LEU A 175 -2.16 -9.42 -7.89
CA LEU A 175 -1.81 -8.48 -8.95
C LEU A 175 -0.68 -7.57 -8.49
N THR A 176 0.28 -7.29 -9.39
CA THR A 176 1.42 -6.41 -9.11
C THR A 176 1.52 -5.33 -10.16
N TRP A 177 1.59 -4.09 -9.69
CA TRP A 177 1.93 -2.90 -10.49
C TRP A 177 3.25 -2.34 -9.98
N ARG A 178 4.14 -2.03 -10.90
CA ARG A 178 5.44 -1.41 -10.58
C ARG A 178 5.73 -0.31 -11.59
N TYR A 179 5.94 0.89 -11.09
CA TYR A 179 6.22 2.07 -11.93
C TYR A 179 7.43 2.82 -11.40
N LYS A 180 8.16 3.45 -12.31
CA LYS A 180 8.98 4.59 -11.94
C LYS A 180 8.08 5.80 -11.70
N LEU A 181 8.43 6.68 -10.76
CA LEU A 181 7.64 7.88 -10.49
C LEU A 181 7.51 8.76 -11.75
N SER A 182 8.55 8.81 -12.59
CA SER A 182 8.54 9.49 -13.89
C SER A 182 7.49 8.95 -14.87
N GLU A 183 7.04 7.70 -14.70
CA GLU A 183 6.04 7.06 -15.56
C GLU A 183 4.60 7.35 -15.12
N ILE A 184 4.41 7.95 -13.94
CA ILE A 184 3.06 8.28 -13.42
C ILE A 184 2.43 9.41 -14.24
N GLY A 185 3.23 10.40 -14.68
CA GLY A 185 2.75 11.48 -15.53
C GLY A 185 1.58 12.25 -14.90
N MET A 186 0.46 12.31 -15.62
CA MET A 186 -0.79 12.95 -15.16
C MET A 186 -1.60 12.09 -14.18
N GLY A 187 -1.05 10.99 -13.72
CA GLY A 187 -1.68 10.00 -12.87
C GLY A 187 -1.93 8.67 -13.59
N LYS A 188 -2.06 7.60 -12.82
CA LYS A 188 -2.38 6.25 -13.33
C LYS A 188 -3.49 5.64 -12.51
N THR A 189 -4.36 4.89 -13.19
CA THR A 189 -5.41 4.13 -12.49
C THR A 189 -5.06 2.64 -12.53
N LEU A 190 -4.97 2.03 -11.36
CA LEU A 190 -4.91 0.59 -11.20
C LEU A 190 -6.33 0.06 -11.28
N THR A 191 -6.58 -0.97 -12.09
CA THR A 191 -7.92 -1.56 -12.24
C THR A 191 -7.85 -3.08 -12.31
N ALA A 192 -8.85 -3.72 -11.71
CA ALA A 192 -9.07 -5.14 -11.85
C ALA A 192 -10.56 -5.48 -11.73
N THR A 193 -11.03 -6.40 -12.54
CA THR A 193 -12.35 -7.02 -12.39
C THR A 193 -12.15 -8.45 -11.94
N TYR A 194 -12.85 -8.85 -10.90
CA TYR A 194 -12.76 -10.21 -10.37
C TYR A 194 -14.14 -10.76 -10.01
N ARG A 195 -14.27 -12.07 -10.00
CA ARG A 195 -15.43 -12.79 -9.51
C ARG A 195 -15.12 -13.28 -8.10
N PRO A 196 -15.78 -12.76 -7.05
CA PRO A 196 -15.57 -13.19 -5.69
C PRO A 196 -15.70 -14.71 -5.53
N PHE A 197 -14.85 -15.30 -4.70
CA PHE A 197 -15.03 -16.69 -4.31
C PHE A 197 -16.35 -16.81 -3.56
N LYS A 198 -17.26 -17.64 -4.06
CA LYS A 198 -18.45 -17.98 -3.30
C LYS A 198 -18.02 -18.79 -2.10
N LEU A 199 -18.30 -18.31 -0.90
CA LEU A 199 -18.24 -19.16 0.28
C LEU A 199 -19.16 -20.34 -0.01
N LYS A 200 -18.63 -21.55 0.07
CA LYS A 200 -19.43 -22.75 -0.10
C LYS A 200 -20.40 -22.78 1.08
N GLU A 201 -21.68 -22.44 0.81
CA GLU A 201 -22.69 -22.48 1.84
C GLU A 201 -22.67 -23.87 2.48
N THR A 202 -22.68 -23.90 3.81
CA THR A 202 -22.71 -25.17 4.54
C THR A 202 -23.95 -25.92 4.12
N PRO A 203 -23.85 -27.11 3.50
CA PRO A 203 -25.01 -27.84 3.05
C PRO A 203 -26.01 -28.04 4.19
N VAL A 204 -27.31 -27.86 3.89
CA VAL A 204 -28.39 -27.93 4.88
C VAL A 204 -28.38 -29.23 5.69
N TRP A 205 -27.93 -30.34 5.10
CA TRP A 205 -27.82 -31.63 5.80
C TRP A 205 -26.84 -31.60 6.99
N ILE A 206 -25.83 -30.76 7.00
CA ILE A 206 -24.89 -30.59 8.13
C ILE A 206 -25.62 -29.97 9.33
N TYR A 207 -26.50 -28.99 9.12
CA TYR A 207 -27.33 -28.42 10.18
C TYR A 207 -28.30 -29.45 10.75
N VAL A 208 -28.91 -30.25 9.85
CA VAL A 208 -29.82 -31.33 10.27
C VAL A 208 -29.06 -32.36 11.12
N LEU A 209 -27.86 -32.79 10.68
CA LEU A 209 -27.04 -33.73 11.41
C LEU A 209 -26.61 -33.18 12.78
N ALA A 210 -26.20 -31.90 12.84
CA ALA A 210 -25.87 -31.24 14.11
C ALA A 210 -27.07 -31.21 15.08
N LEU A 211 -28.27 -30.97 14.56
CA LEU A 211 -29.48 -30.95 15.35
C LEU A 211 -29.87 -32.32 15.88
N ILE A 212 -29.68 -33.39 15.08
CA ILE A 212 -29.87 -34.79 15.50
C ILE A 212 -28.89 -35.15 16.61
N VAL A 213 -27.61 -34.84 16.44
CA VAL A 213 -26.58 -35.11 17.47
C VAL A 213 -26.92 -34.38 18.79
N LEU A 214 -27.29 -33.11 18.70
CA LEU A 214 -27.69 -32.30 19.84
C LEU A 214 -28.88 -32.91 20.56
N SER A 215 -29.90 -33.36 19.82
CA SER A 215 -31.11 -34.02 20.37
C SER A 215 -30.77 -35.32 21.11
N VAL A 216 -29.88 -36.15 20.57
CA VAL A 216 -29.41 -37.40 21.20
C VAL A 216 -28.69 -37.09 22.50
N VAL A 217 -27.81 -36.08 22.51
CA VAL A 217 -27.09 -35.66 23.72
C VAL A 217 -28.06 -35.17 24.80
N ILE A 218 -29.03 -34.36 24.41
CA ILE A 218 -30.07 -33.87 25.34
C ILE A 218 -30.84 -35.02 25.96
N VAL A 219 -31.34 -35.95 25.13
CA VAL A 219 -32.07 -37.13 25.64
C VAL A 219 -31.22 -37.97 26.58
N PHE A 220 -29.94 -38.17 26.23
CA PHE A 220 -29.01 -38.92 27.08
C PHE A 220 -28.78 -38.24 28.44
N LEU A 221 -28.59 -36.92 28.47
CA LEU A 221 -28.40 -36.15 29.69
C LEU A 221 -29.64 -36.19 30.59
N PHE A 222 -30.83 -36.03 30.02
CA PHE A 222 -32.06 -36.09 30.80
C PHE A 222 -32.40 -37.52 31.32
N ARG A 223 -31.97 -38.56 30.58
CA ARG A 223 -32.16 -39.94 31.01
C ARG A 223 -31.25 -40.33 32.19
N LYS A 224 -30.03 -39.79 32.23
CA LYS A 224 -29.05 -40.04 33.30
C LYS A 224 -29.44 -39.38 34.64
N ASN A 225 -30.25 -38.34 34.64
CA ASN A 225 -30.70 -37.66 35.85
C ASN A 225 -31.97 -38.29 36.50
N LYS A 226 -32.45 -39.45 35.97
CA LYS A 226 -33.60 -40.16 36.54
C LYS A 226 -33.24 -41.48 37.24
N THR A 227 -31.93 -41.73 37.42
CA THR A 227 -31.37 -42.83 38.24
C THR A 227 -30.67 -42.25 39.45
#